data_1c57f8c2db20f8a09288a57a63cb984f
#
_entry.id   1c57f8c2db20f8a09288a57a63cb984f
#
_cell.length_a   1.000
_cell.length_b   1.000
_cell.length_c   1.000
_cell.angle_alpha   90.00
_cell.angle_beta   90.00
_cell.angle_gamma   90.00
#
_symmetry.space_group_name_H-M   'P 1'
#
loop_
_entity.id
_entity.type
_entity.pdbx_description
1 polymer ?
#
loop_
_entity_poly.entity_id
_entity_poly.type
_entity_poly.pdbx_seq_one_letter_code
_entity_poly.pdbx_strand_id
1 'polypeptide(L)'
;FVNKMLLYNKLSNDDRAALIKKANEKRLTLSFYKYHKIDDVESFRNYLFTSFEKLNILGRIYVASEGVNAQLSIPAKKIKKLKQLLDSITFLKNTRLNTGIEHNNESFLKLKIKIKDKIVADGLKHDEYDIENSGIHLSAKEFNELLDKPNTITIDMRNHYESEVGHFKGAICPDIDTFRESLPLIRDKFDYAKTKKNILMYCTGGIRCEKASSYLKKNGYDNVFQLSGGIIEYARQVKESGIENKFLGKNFVFDNRLSERIGTEVIAKCHLCGEISDNHVNCNNETCHVLFIQCEKCNKELNGCCSNACKNTSMLPIELRKKARKGRKKKS
;
A
#
# COMPACT_ATOMS: atom_id res chain seq x y z
N PHE A 1 -38.13 -8.41 -8.80
CA PHE A 1 -36.88 -8.72 -9.50
C PHE A 1 -36.07 -7.42 -9.60
N VAL A 2 -35.20 -7.11 -8.64
CA VAL A 2 -34.22 -6.03 -8.74
C VAL A 2 -33.16 -6.49 -9.75
N ASN A 3 -33.15 -5.87 -10.92
CA ASN A 3 -32.13 -6.08 -11.92
C ASN A 3 -30.76 -5.83 -11.26
N LYS A 4 -29.99 -6.87 -11.01
CA LYS A 4 -28.65 -6.81 -10.44
C LYS A 4 -27.77 -6.10 -11.47
N MET A 5 -27.68 -4.78 -11.38
CA MET A 5 -26.86 -3.98 -12.29
C MET A 5 -25.40 -4.35 -12.07
N LEU A 6 -24.82 -5.09 -12.99
CA LEU A 6 -23.43 -5.51 -12.96
C LEU A 6 -22.52 -4.26 -13.12
N LEU A 7 -22.04 -3.76 -11.99
CA LEU A 7 -21.13 -2.61 -11.95
C LEU A 7 -19.69 -3.08 -12.21
N TYR A 8 -19.23 -2.95 -13.45
CA TYR A 8 -17.89 -3.36 -13.89
C TYR A 8 -17.30 -2.39 -14.92
N ASN A 9 -15.99 -2.48 -15.10
CA ASN A 9 -15.29 -1.67 -16.10
C ASN A 9 -15.54 -2.22 -17.51
N LYS A 10 -16.04 -1.37 -18.42
CA LYS A 10 -16.37 -1.72 -19.80
C LYS A 10 -15.18 -1.64 -20.77
N LEU A 11 -14.14 -0.88 -20.42
CA LEU A 11 -12.97 -0.62 -21.27
C LEU A 11 -11.78 -1.51 -20.93
N SER A 12 -10.95 -1.86 -21.93
CA SER A 12 -9.64 -2.49 -21.73
C SER A 12 -8.66 -1.56 -21.00
N ASN A 13 -7.50 -2.06 -20.58
CA ASN A 13 -6.45 -1.21 -20.02
C ASN A 13 -5.90 -0.23 -21.06
N ASP A 14 -5.68 -0.71 -22.29
CA ASP A 14 -5.09 0.08 -23.37
C ASP A 14 -6.02 1.22 -23.80
N ASP A 15 -7.34 0.92 -23.98
CA ASP A 15 -8.34 1.93 -24.29
C ASP A 15 -8.41 2.99 -23.19
N ARG A 16 -8.34 2.58 -21.92
CA ARG A 16 -8.37 3.50 -20.78
C ARG A 16 -7.12 4.38 -20.73
N ALA A 17 -5.93 3.80 -20.94
CA ALA A 17 -4.69 4.54 -21.00
C ALA A 17 -4.72 5.58 -22.14
N ALA A 18 -5.22 5.20 -23.32
CA ALA A 18 -5.40 6.11 -24.44
C ALA A 18 -6.33 7.28 -24.11
N LEU A 19 -7.46 7.01 -23.44
CA LEU A 19 -8.40 8.06 -23.01
C LEU A 19 -7.78 9.01 -21.98
N ILE A 20 -7.01 8.49 -21.03
CA ILE A 20 -6.32 9.32 -20.02
C ILE A 20 -5.29 10.23 -20.71
N LYS A 21 -4.49 9.70 -21.64
CA LYS A 21 -3.53 10.48 -22.43
C LYS A 21 -4.23 11.55 -23.26
N LYS A 22 -5.32 11.20 -23.96
CA LYS A 22 -6.08 12.14 -24.77
C LYS A 22 -6.70 13.26 -23.92
N ALA A 23 -7.20 12.95 -22.74
CA ALA A 23 -7.78 13.95 -21.83
C ALA A 23 -6.73 14.95 -21.32
N ASN A 24 -5.46 14.55 -21.26
CA ASN A 24 -4.32 15.33 -20.75
C ASN A 24 -4.63 16.10 -19.45
N GLU A 25 -5.44 15.48 -18.59
CA GLU A 25 -5.92 16.07 -17.35
C GLU A 25 -5.05 15.61 -16.18
N LYS A 26 -4.51 16.56 -15.40
CA LYS A 26 -3.76 16.24 -14.19
C LYS A 26 -4.62 15.44 -13.22
N ARG A 27 -4.10 14.32 -12.76
CA ARG A 27 -4.73 13.46 -11.76
C ARG A 27 -3.90 13.43 -10.49
N LEU A 28 -4.59 13.39 -9.35
CA LEU A 28 -3.97 13.20 -8.03
C LEU A 28 -4.12 11.74 -7.64
N THR A 29 -3.02 11.15 -7.17
CA THR A 29 -3.04 9.82 -6.55
C THR A 29 -3.14 10.00 -5.04
N LEU A 30 -4.08 9.33 -4.42
CA LEU A 30 -4.32 9.42 -2.98
C LEU A 30 -4.89 8.13 -2.41
N SER A 31 -4.83 8.03 -1.08
CA SER A 31 -5.40 6.92 -0.35
C SER A 31 -6.11 7.38 0.91
N PHE A 32 -7.08 6.59 1.35
CA PHE A 32 -7.70 6.74 2.65
C PHE A 32 -8.19 5.38 3.16
N TYR A 33 -8.37 5.28 4.45
CA TYR A 33 -9.04 4.16 5.08
C TYR A 33 -9.88 4.64 6.26
N LYS A 34 -10.88 3.84 6.62
CA LYS A 34 -11.69 4.05 7.82
C LYS A 34 -12.16 2.71 8.35
N TYR A 35 -11.83 2.43 9.58
CA TYR A 35 -12.46 1.34 10.34
C TYR A 35 -13.82 1.83 10.85
N HIS A 36 -14.86 1.12 10.51
CA HIS A 36 -16.22 1.37 10.95
C HIS A 36 -17.10 0.18 10.59
N LYS A 37 -18.01 -0.20 11.47
CA LYS A 37 -18.95 -1.29 11.19
C LYS A 37 -19.89 -0.91 10.05
N ILE A 38 -19.87 -1.69 8.96
CA ILE A 38 -20.74 -1.53 7.81
C ILE A 38 -21.68 -2.74 7.74
N ASP A 39 -22.96 -2.51 7.99
CA ASP A 39 -23.95 -3.59 8.07
C ASP A 39 -24.32 -4.11 6.65
N ASP A 40 -24.54 -3.23 5.69
CA ASP A 40 -24.81 -3.60 4.29
C ASP A 40 -23.63 -3.24 3.38
N VAL A 41 -22.66 -4.15 3.34
CA VAL A 41 -21.42 -4.01 2.56
C VAL A 41 -21.70 -3.96 1.03
N GLU A 42 -22.71 -4.71 0.55
CA GLU A 42 -23.03 -4.74 -0.89
C GLU A 42 -23.61 -3.42 -1.35
N SER A 43 -24.61 -2.89 -0.66
CA SER A 43 -25.20 -1.58 -0.98
C SER A 43 -24.17 -0.45 -0.87
N PHE A 44 -23.33 -0.47 0.15
CA PHE A 44 -22.27 0.54 0.31
C PHE A 44 -21.24 0.46 -0.84
N ARG A 45 -20.80 -0.75 -1.21
CA ARG A 45 -19.91 -0.98 -2.36
C ARG A 45 -20.52 -0.43 -3.66
N ASN A 46 -21.80 -0.68 -3.91
CA ASN A 46 -22.50 -0.25 -5.10
C ASN A 46 -22.66 1.28 -5.14
N TYR A 47 -23.00 1.88 -4.01
CA TYR A 47 -23.06 3.33 -3.83
C TYR A 47 -21.71 3.99 -4.14
N LEU A 48 -20.61 3.47 -3.58
CA LEU A 48 -19.26 3.98 -3.85
C LEU A 48 -18.91 3.84 -5.32
N PHE A 49 -19.22 2.70 -5.96
CA PHE A 49 -18.90 2.49 -7.38
C PHE A 49 -19.57 3.55 -8.25
N THR A 50 -20.87 3.73 -8.10
CA THR A 50 -21.65 4.70 -8.87
C THR A 50 -21.18 6.14 -8.64
N SER A 51 -20.89 6.50 -7.39
CA SER A 51 -20.45 7.83 -7.01
C SER A 51 -19.03 8.13 -7.52
N PHE A 52 -18.12 7.18 -7.42
CA PHE A 52 -16.74 7.32 -7.87
C PHE A 52 -16.63 7.34 -9.40
N GLU A 53 -17.45 6.56 -10.09
CA GLU A 53 -17.52 6.57 -11.57
C GLU A 53 -17.91 7.96 -12.09
N LYS A 54 -18.93 8.62 -11.50
CA LYS A 54 -19.34 10.01 -11.83
C LYS A 54 -18.21 11.02 -11.64
N LEU A 55 -17.32 10.78 -10.70
CA LEU A 55 -16.15 11.62 -10.46
C LEU A 55 -14.95 11.26 -11.33
N ASN A 56 -15.04 10.25 -12.19
CA ASN A 56 -13.94 9.69 -12.97
C ASN A 56 -12.77 9.20 -12.08
N ILE A 57 -13.10 8.65 -10.92
CA ILE A 57 -12.13 8.02 -10.03
C ILE A 57 -11.75 6.66 -10.58
N LEU A 58 -10.45 6.39 -10.56
CA LEU A 58 -9.86 5.09 -10.86
C LEU A 58 -9.14 4.62 -9.59
N GLY A 59 -9.06 3.31 -9.37
CA GLY A 59 -8.39 2.84 -8.16
C GLY A 59 -8.76 1.42 -7.77
N ARG A 60 -8.20 1.03 -6.63
CA ARG A 60 -8.45 -0.24 -5.96
C ARG A 60 -8.98 0.03 -4.57
N ILE A 61 -10.24 -0.32 -4.36
CA ILE A 61 -10.95 -0.11 -3.11
C ILE A 61 -11.41 -1.47 -2.55
N TYR A 62 -11.19 -1.67 -1.28
CA TYR A 62 -11.70 -2.82 -0.53
C TYR A 62 -12.75 -2.33 0.48
N VAL A 63 -13.89 -2.99 0.49
CA VAL A 63 -14.99 -2.77 1.45
C VAL A 63 -15.20 -4.07 2.20
N ALA A 64 -15.33 -3.99 3.52
CA ALA A 64 -15.62 -5.12 4.39
C ALA A 64 -16.59 -4.66 5.49
N SER A 65 -17.10 -5.60 6.28
CA SER A 65 -17.93 -5.26 7.45
C SER A 65 -17.20 -4.39 8.49
N GLU A 66 -15.86 -4.42 8.50
CA GLU A 66 -15.01 -3.63 9.39
C GLU A 66 -14.61 -2.25 8.84
N GLY A 67 -15.00 -1.91 7.58
CA GLY A 67 -14.65 -0.59 7.03
C GLY A 67 -14.33 -0.54 5.55
N VAL A 68 -13.56 0.47 5.16
CA VAL A 68 -13.12 0.74 3.79
C VAL A 68 -11.63 1.07 3.72
N ASN A 69 -10.97 0.58 2.67
CA ASN A 69 -9.59 0.90 2.31
C ASN A 69 -9.51 1.24 0.82
N ALA A 70 -9.13 2.47 0.52
CA ALA A 70 -9.14 3.01 -0.82
C ALA A 70 -7.76 3.54 -1.24
N GLN A 71 -7.33 3.13 -2.42
CA GLN A 71 -6.19 3.69 -3.14
C GLN A 71 -6.70 4.10 -4.51
N LEU A 72 -6.59 5.38 -4.86
CA LEU A 72 -7.28 5.92 -6.01
C LEU A 72 -6.54 7.06 -6.71
N SER A 73 -6.95 7.32 -7.93
CA SER A 73 -6.56 8.45 -8.76
C SER A 73 -7.80 9.22 -9.17
N ILE A 74 -7.78 10.53 -9.03
CA ILE A 74 -8.89 11.43 -9.34
C ILE A 74 -8.40 12.63 -10.16
N PRO A 75 -9.18 13.14 -11.13
CA PRO A 75 -8.90 14.43 -11.74
C PRO A 75 -8.73 15.53 -10.70
N ALA A 76 -7.61 16.28 -10.75
CA ALA A 76 -7.26 17.26 -9.72
C ALA A 76 -8.38 18.27 -9.45
N LYS A 77 -9.08 18.71 -10.50
CA LYS A 77 -10.23 19.65 -10.39
C LYS A 77 -11.42 19.07 -9.62
N LYS A 78 -11.51 17.75 -9.44
CA LYS A 78 -12.63 17.09 -8.76
C LYS A 78 -12.35 16.76 -7.29
N ILE A 79 -11.17 17.09 -6.74
CA ILE A 79 -10.80 16.76 -5.35
C ILE A 79 -11.77 17.33 -4.32
N LYS A 80 -12.27 18.55 -4.51
CA LYS A 80 -13.28 19.16 -3.63
C LYS A 80 -14.58 18.36 -3.62
N LYS A 81 -15.01 17.86 -4.79
CA LYS A 81 -16.22 17.02 -4.91
C LYS A 81 -16.04 15.67 -4.21
N LEU A 82 -14.85 15.09 -4.25
CA LEU A 82 -14.56 13.87 -3.48
C LEU A 82 -14.67 14.13 -1.98
N LYS A 83 -14.08 15.22 -1.47
CA LYS A 83 -14.20 15.58 -0.04
C LYS A 83 -15.66 15.76 0.36
N GLN A 84 -16.46 16.50 -0.40
CA GLN A 84 -17.88 16.66 -0.16
C GLN A 84 -18.65 15.34 -0.16
N LEU A 85 -18.33 14.43 -1.10
CA LEU A 85 -18.93 13.10 -1.14
C LEU A 85 -18.58 12.29 0.12
N LEU A 86 -17.31 12.27 0.53
CA LEU A 86 -16.89 11.55 1.74
C LEU A 86 -17.54 12.16 3.00
N ASP A 87 -17.59 13.49 3.10
CA ASP A 87 -18.20 14.19 4.23
C ASP A 87 -19.73 13.99 4.32
N SER A 88 -20.39 13.67 3.19
CA SER A 88 -21.81 13.31 3.17
C SER A 88 -22.10 11.92 3.73
N ILE A 89 -21.08 11.07 3.86
CA ILE A 89 -21.16 9.74 4.47
C ILE A 89 -20.73 9.86 5.93
N THR A 90 -21.64 9.74 6.87
CA THR A 90 -21.43 10.07 8.29
C THR A 90 -20.13 9.54 8.86
N PHE A 91 -19.80 8.26 8.65
CA PHE A 91 -18.59 7.66 9.21
C PHE A 91 -17.30 8.00 8.43
N LEU A 92 -17.41 8.57 7.22
CA LEU A 92 -16.27 9.03 6.42
C LEU A 92 -16.01 10.54 6.56
N LYS A 93 -16.86 11.25 7.28
CA LYS A 93 -16.68 12.69 7.51
C LYS A 93 -15.31 12.97 8.14
N ASN A 94 -14.62 13.97 7.61
CA ASN A 94 -13.26 14.35 8.03
C ASN A 94 -12.21 13.24 7.88
N THR A 95 -12.45 12.21 7.07
CA THR A 95 -11.45 11.17 6.82
C THR A 95 -10.21 11.77 6.17
N ARG A 96 -9.03 11.46 6.73
CA ARG A 96 -7.75 11.89 6.16
C ARG A 96 -7.56 11.33 4.75
N LEU A 97 -7.15 12.20 3.82
CA LEU A 97 -6.71 11.82 2.49
C LEU A 97 -5.19 11.92 2.42
N ASN A 98 -4.51 10.79 2.37
CA ASN A 98 -3.06 10.72 2.16
C ASN A 98 -2.79 10.92 0.67
N THR A 99 -2.25 12.07 0.29
CA THR A 99 -1.92 12.40 -1.09
C THR A 99 -0.51 11.97 -1.41
N GLY A 100 -0.31 11.22 -2.49
CA GLY A 100 1.01 10.80 -2.96
C GLY A 100 1.91 11.99 -3.24
N ILE A 101 3.20 11.81 -3.08
CA ILE A 101 4.22 12.85 -3.28
C ILE A 101 4.44 13.08 -4.77
N GLU A 102 4.48 12.00 -5.53
CA GLU A 102 4.58 11.99 -6.98
C GLU A 102 3.23 11.61 -7.59
N HIS A 103 2.84 12.27 -8.66
CA HIS A 103 1.60 11.99 -9.36
C HIS A 103 1.87 11.46 -10.75
N ASN A 104 1.21 10.36 -11.09
CA ASN A 104 1.19 9.80 -12.43
C ASN A 104 -0.27 9.62 -12.86
N ASN A 105 -0.64 10.17 -14.01
CA ASN A 105 -1.99 10.09 -14.52
C ASN A 105 -2.46 8.65 -14.76
N GLU A 106 -1.52 7.72 -14.96
CA GLU A 106 -1.75 6.29 -15.21
C GLU A 106 -1.53 5.42 -13.96
N SER A 107 -1.45 5.98 -12.74
CA SER A 107 -1.31 5.21 -11.48
C SER A 107 -2.35 4.10 -11.37
N PHE A 108 -3.56 4.36 -11.82
CA PHE A 108 -4.65 3.38 -11.93
C PHE A 108 -5.37 3.52 -13.28
N LEU A 109 -5.69 2.40 -13.91
CA LEU A 109 -6.40 2.36 -15.20
C LEU A 109 -7.86 1.94 -15.08
N LYS A 110 -8.29 1.39 -13.94
CA LYS A 110 -9.66 0.90 -13.70
C LYS A 110 -10.15 1.26 -12.32
N LEU A 111 -11.44 1.46 -12.17
CA LEU A 111 -12.11 1.49 -10.88
C LEU A 111 -12.47 0.05 -10.48
N LYS A 112 -11.84 -0.46 -9.42
CA LYS A 112 -12.12 -1.79 -8.85
C LYS A 112 -12.52 -1.64 -7.39
N ILE A 113 -13.80 -1.89 -7.09
CA ILE A 113 -14.28 -1.95 -5.70
C ILE A 113 -14.67 -3.39 -5.40
N LYS A 114 -13.97 -4.03 -4.47
CA LYS A 114 -14.17 -5.42 -4.08
C LYS A 114 -14.64 -5.52 -2.66
N ILE A 115 -15.63 -6.36 -2.43
CA ILE A 115 -15.99 -6.84 -1.09
C ILE A 115 -14.94 -7.86 -0.66
N LYS A 116 -14.47 -7.73 0.56
CA LYS A 116 -13.49 -8.60 1.21
C LYS A 116 -13.96 -8.95 2.61
N ASP A 117 -13.40 -9.99 3.19
CA ASP A 117 -13.66 -10.32 4.61
C ASP A 117 -13.10 -9.26 5.54
N LYS A 118 -11.94 -8.67 5.15
CA LYS A 118 -11.26 -7.59 5.87
C LYS A 118 -10.68 -6.56 4.92
N ILE A 119 -10.53 -5.32 5.40
CA ILE A 119 -9.93 -4.24 4.61
C ILE A 119 -8.39 -4.31 4.56
N VAL A 120 -7.79 -5.07 5.46
CA VAL A 120 -6.38 -5.49 5.43
C VAL A 120 -6.26 -6.94 5.87
N ALA A 121 -5.46 -7.73 5.16
CA ALA A 121 -5.31 -9.17 5.45
C ALA A 121 -4.34 -9.37 6.64
N ASP A 122 -4.88 -9.33 7.86
CA ASP A 122 -4.13 -9.42 9.12
C ASP A 122 -4.04 -10.84 9.71
N GLY A 123 -4.91 -11.77 9.28
CA GLY A 123 -4.98 -13.12 9.83
C GLY A 123 -5.58 -13.25 11.23
N LEU A 124 -5.96 -12.15 11.88
CA LEU A 124 -6.49 -12.12 13.24
C LEU A 124 -7.98 -12.49 13.27
N LYS A 125 -8.44 -13.02 14.39
CA LYS A 125 -9.86 -13.13 14.73
C LYS A 125 -10.36 -11.79 15.30
N HIS A 126 -11.67 -11.59 15.31
CA HIS A 126 -12.28 -10.33 15.82
C HIS A 126 -12.00 -10.08 17.31
N ASP A 127 -11.79 -11.12 18.08
CA ASP A 127 -11.50 -11.07 19.52
C ASP A 127 -10.00 -10.87 19.84
N GLU A 128 -9.12 -10.88 18.84
CA GLU A 128 -7.67 -10.73 19.05
C GLU A 128 -7.16 -9.27 18.99
N TYR A 129 -8.02 -8.32 18.68
CA TYR A 129 -7.69 -6.89 18.64
C TYR A 129 -8.88 -6.04 19.05
N ASP A 130 -8.64 -4.78 19.39
CA ASP A 130 -9.64 -3.75 19.66
C ASP A 130 -9.23 -2.46 18.94
N ILE A 131 -9.86 -2.19 17.80
CA ILE A 131 -9.48 -1.07 16.95
C ILE A 131 -9.68 0.30 17.62
N GLU A 132 -10.60 0.40 18.58
CA GLU A 132 -10.83 1.61 19.37
C GLU A 132 -9.67 1.88 20.36
N ASN A 133 -8.89 0.84 20.68
CA ASN A 133 -7.73 0.92 21.54
C ASN A 133 -6.42 0.69 20.76
N SER A 134 -6.22 1.44 19.69
CA SER A 134 -4.99 1.39 18.91
C SER A 134 -3.84 2.19 19.57
N GLY A 135 -2.64 2.10 19.01
CA GLY A 135 -1.47 2.84 19.49
C GLY A 135 -1.59 4.34 19.32
N ILE A 136 -0.81 5.08 20.09
CA ILE A 136 -0.79 6.55 20.05
C ILE A 136 -0.26 7.02 18.69
N HIS A 137 -1.01 7.89 18.02
CA HIS A 137 -0.63 8.45 16.73
C HIS A 137 0.34 9.63 16.91
N LEU A 138 1.47 9.57 16.24
CA LEU A 138 2.51 10.59 16.27
C LEU A 138 2.61 11.35 14.95
N SER A 139 2.82 12.66 15.01
CA SER A 139 3.26 13.47 13.88
C SER A 139 4.68 13.09 13.44
N ALA A 140 5.15 13.59 12.28
CA ALA A 140 6.52 13.33 11.83
C ALA A 140 7.58 13.82 12.82
N LYS A 141 7.34 14.96 13.46
CA LYS A 141 8.27 15.51 14.48
C LYS A 141 8.34 14.61 15.71
N GLU A 142 7.21 14.28 16.31
CA GLU A 142 7.13 13.40 17.49
C GLU A 142 7.68 12.00 17.17
N PHE A 143 7.44 11.50 15.96
CA PHE A 143 7.99 10.23 15.48
C PHE A 143 9.52 10.27 15.44
N ASN A 144 10.12 11.32 14.86
CA ASN A 144 11.57 11.51 14.84
C ASN A 144 12.17 11.60 16.24
N GLU A 145 11.52 12.34 17.14
CA GLU A 145 11.95 12.48 18.54
C GLU A 145 11.94 11.14 19.29
N LEU A 146 10.93 10.30 19.03
CA LEU A 146 10.82 8.99 19.66
C LEU A 146 11.77 7.97 19.04
N LEU A 147 11.99 8.04 17.73
CA LEU A 147 12.91 7.18 16.98
C LEU A 147 14.34 7.27 17.50
N ASP A 148 14.77 8.44 17.94
CA ASP A 148 16.12 8.68 18.47
C ASP A 148 16.31 8.21 19.92
N LYS A 149 15.26 7.88 20.64
CA LYS A 149 15.37 7.45 22.03
C LYS A 149 15.92 6.03 22.13
N PRO A 150 16.94 5.78 22.95
CA PRO A 150 17.59 4.47 23.07
C PRO A 150 16.64 3.36 23.60
N ASN A 151 15.53 3.78 24.24
CA ASN A 151 14.52 2.86 24.77
C ASN A 151 13.37 2.60 23.77
N THR A 152 13.59 2.87 22.47
CA THR A 152 12.59 2.68 21.42
C THR A 152 12.98 1.55 20.48
N ILE A 153 12.02 0.68 20.17
CA ILE A 153 12.10 -0.33 19.13
C ILE A 153 11.22 0.14 17.99
N THR A 154 11.82 0.48 16.85
CA THR A 154 11.09 0.91 15.66
C THR A 154 10.92 -0.26 14.72
N ILE A 155 9.67 -0.53 14.28
CA ILE A 155 9.30 -1.70 13.47
C ILE A 155 8.58 -1.25 12.21
N ASP A 156 9.09 -1.70 11.08
CA ASP A 156 8.41 -1.59 9.78
C ASP A 156 7.33 -2.67 9.67
N MET A 157 6.06 -2.26 9.57
CA MET A 157 4.92 -3.16 9.44
C MET A 157 4.62 -3.53 7.98
N ARG A 158 5.53 -3.22 7.08
CA ARG A 158 5.41 -3.56 5.66
C ARG A 158 6.08 -4.92 5.38
N ASN A 159 5.79 -5.46 4.20
CA ASN A 159 6.44 -6.68 3.72
C ASN A 159 7.90 -6.38 3.35
N HIS A 160 8.77 -7.42 3.34
CA HIS A 160 10.20 -7.25 3.09
C HIS A 160 10.51 -6.52 1.77
N TYR A 161 9.79 -6.83 0.67
CA TYR A 161 9.99 -6.18 -0.63
C TYR A 161 9.66 -4.68 -0.63
N GLU A 162 8.83 -4.20 0.32
CA GLU A 162 8.55 -2.77 0.50
C GLU A 162 9.68 -2.09 1.26
N SER A 163 10.20 -2.71 2.32
CA SER A 163 11.25 -2.15 3.17
C SER A 163 12.64 -2.24 2.52
N GLU A 164 12.85 -3.14 1.59
CA GLU A 164 14.11 -3.35 0.88
C GLU A 164 14.58 -2.09 0.11
N VAL A 165 13.65 -1.35 -0.49
CA VAL A 165 13.96 -0.12 -1.25
C VAL A 165 13.95 1.15 -0.41
N GLY A 166 13.46 1.07 0.83
CA GLY A 166 13.46 2.21 1.74
C GLY A 166 12.78 1.92 3.08
N HIS A 167 13.38 2.43 4.15
CA HIS A 167 12.90 2.30 5.53
C HIS A 167 13.47 3.40 6.41
N PHE A 168 12.96 3.59 7.62
CA PHE A 168 13.56 4.51 8.58
C PHE A 168 14.91 3.98 9.09
N LYS A 169 15.86 4.87 9.27
CA LYS A 169 17.19 4.54 9.82
C LYS A 169 17.03 3.81 11.15
N GLY A 170 17.67 2.64 11.27
CA GLY A 170 17.63 1.83 12.49
C GLY A 170 16.32 1.05 12.72
N ALA A 171 15.36 1.11 11.83
CA ALA A 171 14.14 0.34 11.94
C ALA A 171 14.40 -1.17 11.73
N ILE A 172 13.70 -1.97 12.51
CA ILE A 172 13.64 -3.42 12.30
C ILE A 172 12.64 -3.69 11.18
N CYS A 173 13.14 -4.30 10.11
CA CYS A 173 12.36 -4.71 8.95
C CYS A 173 12.21 -6.23 8.98
N PRO A 174 11.06 -6.77 9.41
CA PRO A 174 10.86 -8.22 9.42
C PRO A 174 10.95 -8.82 8.01
N ASP A 175 11.63 -9.95 7.89
CA ASP A 175 11.72 -10.71 6.63
C ASP A 175 10.46 -11.57 6.47
N ILE A 176 9.42 -10.96 5.96
CA ILE A 176 8.08 -11.54 5.79
C ILE A 176 7.48 -11.17 4.44
N ASP A 177 6.73 -12.09 3.87
CA ASP A 177 6.01 -11.88 2.61
C ASP A 177 4.63 -11.24 2.79
N THR A 178 4.02 -11.43 3.96
CA THR A 178 2.66 -10.95 4.23
C THR A 178 2.52 -10.33 5.62
N PHE A 179 1.68 -9.30 5.72
CA PHE A 179 1.38 -8.63 6.99
C PHE A 179 0.86 -9.59 8.08
N ARG A 180 0.12 -10.65 7.72
CA ARG A 180 -0.37 -11.63 8.70
C ARG A 180 0.73 -12.38 9.43
N GLU A 181 1.88 -12.57 8.79
CA GLU A 181 3.04 -13.24 9.39
C GLU A 181 3.75 -12.34 10.41
N SER A 182 3.64 -11.01 10.24
CA SER A 182 4.33 -10.05 11.11
C SER A 182 3.80 -10.05 12.54
N LEU A 183 2.50 -10.20 12.73
CA LEU A 183 1.86 -9.97 14.02
C LEU A 183 2.30 -10.97 15.10
N PRO A 184 2.21 -12.30 14.88
CA PRO A 184 2.72 -13.27 15.85
C PRO A 184 4.24 -13.17 16.02
N LEU A 185 4.98 -12.96 14.93
CA LEU A 185 6.44 -12.82 14.98
C LEU A 185 6.88 -11.65 15.86
N ILE A 186 6.25 -10.48 15.72
CA ILE A 186 6.57 -9.29 16.51
C ILE A 186 6.19 -9.51 17.98
N ARG A 187 5.00 -10.02 18.25
CA ARG A 187 4.56 -10.34 19.61
C ARG A 187 5.57 -11.23 20.33
N ASP A 188 5.99 -12.30 19.69
CA ASP A 188 6.85 -13.31 20.31
C ASP A 188 8.31 -12.81 20.43
N LYS A 189 8.81 -12.15 19.38
CA LYS A 189 10.18 -11.62 19.36
C LYS A 189 10.42 -10.51 20.39
N PHE A 190 9.42 -9.67 20.64
CA PHE A 190 9.55 -8.50 21.52
C PHE A 190 8.78 -8.64 22.83
N ASP A 191 8.43 -9.85 23.26
CA ASP A 191 7.73 -10.11 24.51
C ASP A 191 8.43 -9.47 25.72
N TYR A 192 9.76 -9.48 25.75
CA TYR A 192 10.58 -8.83 26.79
C TYR A 192 10.43 -7.32 26.87
N ALA A 193 9.89 -6.69 25.84
CA ALA A 193 9.79 -5.23 25.71
C ALA A 193 8.42 -4.68 26.15
N LYS A 194 7.45 -5.54 26.45
CA LYS A 194 6.04 -5.17 26.70
C LYS A 194 5.84 -3.94 27.59
N THR A 195 6.50 -3.90 28.72
CA THR A 195 6.35 -2.84 29.72
C THR A 195 7.58 -1.93 29.84
N LYS A 196 8.69 -2.27 29.17
CA LYS A 196 9.99 -1.63 29.38
C LYS A 196 10.43 -0.72 28.26
N LYS A 197 9.88 -0.87 27.07
CA LYS A 197 10.31 -0.14 25.87
C LYS A 197 9.13 0.48 25.12
N ASN A 198 9.42 1.52 24.37
CA ASN A 198 8.50 2.08 23.40
C ASN A 198 8.51 1.21 22.14
N ILE A 199 7.38 0.78 21.67
CA ILE A 199 7.21 0.13 20.38
C ILE A 199 6.68 1.17 19.40
N LEU A 200 7.50 1.54 18.44
CA LEU A 200 7.20 2.56 17.42
C LEU A 200 6.98 1.89 16.09
N MET A 201 5.81 2.06 15.48
CA MET A 201 5.43 1.37 14.26
C MET A 201 5.10 2.33 13.13
N TYR A 202 5.37 1.89 11.91
CA TYR A 202 4.96 2.59 10.70
C TYR A 202 4.64 1.62 9.55
N CYS A 203 3.86 2.12 8.60
CA CYS A 203 3.67 1.49 7.30
C CYS A 203 3.45 2.58 6.24
N THR A 204 3.07 2.21 5.03
CA THR A 204 2.88 3.16 3.91
C THR A 204 1.86 4.25 4.21
N GLY A 205 0.66 3.92 4.71
CA GLY A 205 -0.45 4.86 4.91
C GLY A 205 -1.13 4.79 6.28
N GLY A 206 -0.66 3.94 7.22
CA GLY A 206 -1.18 3.82 8.58
C GLY A 206 -2.10 2.62 8.84
N ILE A 207 -2.79 2.08 7.84
CA ILE A 207 -3.84 1.06 8.03
C ILE A 207 -3.36 -0.23 8.71
N ARG A 208 -2.16 -0.72 8.40
CA ARG A 208 -1.57 -1.91 9.04
C ARG A 208 -1.24 -1.64 10.50
N CYS A 209 -0.77 -0.42 10.79
CA CYS A 209 -0.40 -0.01 12.14
C CYS A 209 -1.60 0.05 13.08
N GLU A 210 -2.79 0.46 12.61
CA GLU A 210 -4.00 0.41 13.43
C GLU A 210 -4.26 -1.00 13.98
N LYS A 211 -4.20 -2.00 13.11
CA LYS A 211 -4.39 -3.41 13.50
C LYS A 211 -3.25 -3.91 14.39
N ALA A 212 -2.00 -3.65 13.99
CA ALA A 212 -0.82 -4.14 14.70
C ALA A 212 -0.74 -3.55 16.11
N SER A 213 -0.94 -2.25 16.26
CA SER A 213 -0.88 -1.58 17.56
C SER A 213 -1.97 -2.03 18.49
N SER A 214 -3.20 -2.14 17.99
CA SER A 214 -4.35 -2.67 18.72
C SER A 214 -4.12 -4.12 19.19
N TYR A 215 -3.60 -4.98 18.32
CA TYR A 215 -3.21 -6.35 18.65
C TYR A 215 -2.13 -6.40 19.75
N LEU A 216 -1.06 -5.61 19.64
CA LEU A 216 0.00 -5.58 20.64
C LEU A 216 -0.52 -5.06 21.98
N LYS A 217 -1.31 -3.99 22.01
CA LYS A 217 -1.91 -3.50 23.25
C LYS A 217 -2.77 -4.57 23.94
N LYS A 218 -3.56 -5.31 23.17
CA LYS A 218 -4.35 -6.42 23.71
C LYS A 218 -3.49 -7.57 24.24
N ASN A 219 -2.25 -7.70 23.76
CA ASN A 219 -1.27 -8.67 24.25
C ASN A 219 -0.35 -8.10 25.36
N GLY A 220 -0.72 -6.97 25.98
CA GLY A 220 -0.05 -6.43 27.17
C GLY A 220 1.15 -5.54 26.87
N TYR A 221 1.23 -4.93 25.68
CA TYR A 221 2.21 -3.91 25.36
C TYR A 221 1.66 -2.53 25.77
N ASP A 222 2.32 -1.85 26.71
CA ASP A 222 1.85 -0.59 27.27
C ASP A 222 2.14 0.61 26.36
N ASN A 223 3.39 0.72 25.90
CA ASN A 223 3.90 1.88 25.18
C ASN A 223 3.96 1.61 23.67
N VAL A 224 2.81 1.69 23.00
CA VAL A 224 2.68 1.43 21.56
C VAL A 224 2.32 2.71 20.83
N PHE A 225 3.16 3.08 19.86
CA PHE A 225 3.05 4.30 19.07
C PHE A 225 3.05 3.98 17.59
N GLN A 226 2.41 4.83 16.79
CA GLN A 226 2.35 4.67 15.34
C GLN A 226 2.46 6.00 14.60
N LEU A 227 3.06 5.96 13.42
CA LEU A 227 3.19 7.11 12.54
C LEU A 227 1.85 7.47 11.92
N SER A 228 1.33 8.63 12.28
CA SER A 228 0.04 9.13 11.80
C SER A 228 0.05 9.34 10.28
N GLY A 229 -0.83 8.63 9.55
CA GLY A 229 -0.88 8.69 8.09
C GLY A 229 0.27 8.01 7.36
N GLY A 230 1.17 7.32 8.09
CA GLY A 230 2.27 6.54 7.55
C GLY A 230 3.34 7.35 6.85
N ILE A 231 4.19 6.66 6.07
CA ILE A 231 5.33 7.27 5.35
C ILE A 231 4.88 8.38 4.41
N ILE A 232 3.71 8.26 3.77
CA ILE A 232 3.20 9.27 2.83
C ILE A 232 2.99 10.60 3.54
N GLU A 233 2.32 10.58 4.70
CA GLU A 233 2.07 11.78 5.48
C GLU A 233 3.36 12.31 6.13
N TYR A 234 4.26 11.43 6.58
CA TYR A 234 5.59 11.80 7.07
C TYR A 234 6.37 12.61 6.03
N ALA A 235 6.45 12.11 4.81
CA ALA A 235 7.19 12.77 3.74
C ALA A 235 6.58 14.14 3.36
N ARG A 236 5.23 14.26 3.44
CA ARG A 236 4.56 15.55 3.26
C ARG A 236 4.95 16.53 4.36
N GLN A 237 4.91 16.12 5.64
CA GLN A 237 5.27 16.97 6.77
C GLN A 237 6.74 17.37 6.74
N VAL A 238 7.66 16.47 6.41
CA VAL A 238 9.09 16.76 6.22
C VAL A 238 9.27 17.86 5.17
N LYS A 239 8.61 17.72 4.02
CA LYS A 239 8.71 18.71 2.93
C LYS A 239 8.13 20.07 3.30
N GLU A 240 7.01 20.11 4.01
CA GLU A 240 6.30 21.35 4.35
C GLU A 240 6.90 22.08 5.57
N SER A 241 7.42 21.33 6.55
CA SER A 241 7.85 21.88 7.82
C SER A 241 9.38 21.92 8.01
N GLY A 242 10.16 21.45 7.03
CA GLY A 242 11.63 21.41 7.12
C GLY A 242 12.17 20.50 8.23
N ILE A 243 11.39 19.53 8.69
CA ILE A 243 11.81 18.51 9.65
C ILE A 243 12.88 17.64 9.00
N GLU A 244 13.88 17.20 9.78
CA GLU A 244 14.90 16.25 9.32
C GLU A 244 14.25 14.98 8.76
N ASN A 245 14.64 14.59 7.55
CA ASN A 245 14.18 13.34 6.94
C ASN A 245 15.02 12.16 7.42
N LYS A 246 14.43 11.28 8.21
CA LYS A 246 15.08 10.05 8.70
C LYS A 246 14.71 8.80 7.92
N PHE A 247 13.93 8.95 6.86
CA PHE A 247 13.57 7.86 5.95
C PHE A 247 14.60 7.74 4.84
N LEU A 248 15.15 6.54 4.65
CA LEU A 248 16.13 6.21 3.62
C LEU A 248 15.43 5.62 2.39
N GLY A 249 15.83 6.04 1.19
CA GLY A 249 15.40 5.42 -0.06
C GLY A 249 13.99 5.78 -0.51
N LYS A 250 13.27 4.79 -1.05
CA LYS A 250 11.93 4.92 -1.64
C LYS A 250 10.85 4.29 -0.77
N ASN A 251 9.66 4.87 -0.79
CA ASN A 251 8.46 4.24 -0.28
C ASN A 251 7.78 3.44 -1.39
N PHE A 252 7.59 2.13 -1.19
CA PHE A 252 6.83 1.29 -2.10
C PHE A 252 5.34 1.68 -2.07
N VAL A 253 4.72 1.75 -3.24
CA VAL A 253 3.29 2.05 -3.40
C VAL A 253 2.59 1.01 -4.28
N PHE A 254 1.33 0.71 -3.96
CA PHE A 254 0.56 -0.36 -4.60
C PHE A 254 -0.18 0.10 -5.86
N ASP A 255 0.48 0.89 -6.71
CA ASP A 255 -0.05 1.32 -8.01
C ASP A 255 1.03 1.21 -9.10
N ASN A 256 0.74 1.66 -10.32
CA ASN A 256 1.66 1.52 -11.46
C ASN A 256 3.00 2.26 -11.29
N ARG A 257 3.13 3.15 -10.32
CA ARG A 257 4.40 3.85 -10.02
C ARG A 257 5.40 2.96 -9.29
N LEU A 258 4.90 1.94 -8.57
CA LEU A 258 5.61 0.99 -7.70
C LEU A 258 6.36 1.64 -6.52
N SER A 259 6.84 2.86 -6.63
CA SER A 259 7.53 3.56 -5.55
C SER A 259 7.50 5.08 -5.71
N GLU A 260 7.77 5.78 -4.60
CA GLU A 260 7.96 7.24 -4.51
C GLU A 260 9.29 7.53 -3.80
N ARG A 261 10.08 8.49 -4.29
CA ARG A 261 11.35 8.89 -3.68
C ARG A 261 11.09 9.73 -2.42
N ILE A 262 11.62 9.28 -1.28
CA ILE A 262 11.52 9.98 0.01
C ILE A 262 12.90 10.45 0.49
N GLY A 263 13.85 9.52 0.61
CA GLY A 263 15.24 9.80 0.91
C GLY A 263 16.08 9.91 -0.35
N THR A 264 17.30 10.42 -0.23
CA THR A 264 18.24 10.58 -1.35
C THR A 264 19.04 9.31 -1.62
N GLU A 265 19.15 8.43 -0.63
CA GLU A 265 19.96 7.23 -0.68
C GLU A 265 19.34 6.16 -1.56
N VAL A 266 20.19 5.33 -2.15
CA VAL A 266 19.79 4.06 -2.81
C VAL A 266 20.36 2.93 -1.96
N ILE A 267 19.49 2.27 -1.19
CA ILE A 267 19.90 1.27 -0.19
C ILE A 267 19.75 -0.18 -0.66
N ALA A 268 19.04 -0.40 -1.76
CA ALA A 268 18.76 -1.71 -2.30
C ALA A 268 19.77 -2.12 -3.40
N LYS A 269 19.70 -3.40 -3.76
CA LYS A 269 20.56 -4.01 -4.78
C LYS A 269 19.75 -4.78 -5.81
N CYS A 270 20.26 -4.82 -7.02
CA CYS A 270 19.72 -5.64 -8.10
C CYS A 270 19.77 -7.13 -7.70
N HIS A 271 18.63 -7.82 -7.76
CA HIS A 271 18.54 -9.24 -7.38
C HIS A 271 19.30 -10.18 -8.34
N LEU A 272 19.77 -9.66 -9.48
CA LEU A 272 20.45 -10.48 -10.49
C LEU A 272 21.97 -10.33 -10.44
N CYS A 273 22.49 -9.13 -10.26
CA CYS A 273 23.94 -8.87 -10.31
C CYS A 273 24.52 -8.24 -9.02
N GLY A 274 23.67 -7.82 -8.06
CA GLY A 274 24.11 -7.22 -6.80
C GLY A 274 24.50 -5.74 -6.90
N GLU A 275 24.47 -5.12 -8.06
CA GLU A 275 24.72 -3.68 -8.24
C GLU A 275 23.67 -2.85 -7.50
N ILE A 276 24.07 -1.66 -7.02
CA ILE A 276 23.16 -0.73 -6.34
C ILE A 276 22.02 -0.35 -7.28
N SER A 277 20.79 -0.60 -6.85
CA SER A 277 19.57 -0.26 -7.60
C SER A 277 18.35 -0.34 -6.68
N ASP A 278 17.43 0.58 -6.84
CA ASP A 278 16.11 0.56 -6.16
C ASP A 278 14.95 0.55 -7.16
N ASN A 279 15.20 0.02 -8.35
CA ASN A 279 14.21 -0.05 -9.40
C ASN A 279 13.41 -1.34 -9.33
N HIS A 280 12.21 -1.28 -8.76
CA HIS A 280 11.25 -2.38 -8.78
C HIS A 280 10.67 -2.58 -10.17
N VAL A 281 10.63 -3.81 -10.62
CA VAL A 281 9.99 -4.21 -11.86
C VAL A 281 9.15 -5.47 -11.65
N ASN A 282 8.05 -5.58 -12.38
CA ASN A 282 7.34 -6.85 -12.53
C ASN A 282 7.93 -7.58 -13.72
N CYS A 283 8.22 -8.85 -13.56
CA CYS A 283 8.76 -9.66 -14.66
C CYS A 283 7.87 -9.57 -15.91
N ASN A 284 8.46 -9.20 -17.04
CA ASN A 284 7.74 -9.06 -18.32
C ASN A 284 7.15 -10.38 -18.84
N ASN A 285 7.56 -11.52 -18.28
CA ASN A 285 6.86 -12.76 -18.54
C ASN A 285 5.52 -12.79 -17.80
N GLU A 286 4.41 -12.60 -18.54
CA GLU A 286 3.03 -12.59 -18.01
C GLU A 286 2.63 -13.85 -17.23
N THR A 287 3.38 -14.96 -17.38
CA THR A 287 3.14 -16.18 -16.61
C THR A 287 3.89 -16.19 -15.28
N CYS A 288 4.84 -15.27 -15.09
CA CYS A 288 5.67 -15.13 -13.91
C CYS A 288 5.19 -13.99 -13.02
N HIS A 289 5.22 -12.76 -13.52
CA HIS A 289 4.83 -11.53 -12.83
C HIS A 289 5.50 -11.30 -11.46
N VAL A 290 6.64 -11.94 -11.18
CA VAL A 290 7.35 -11.74 -9.94
C VAL A 290 7.81 -10.29 -9.85
N LEU A 291 7.61 -9.66 -8.69
CA LEU A 291 8.17 -8.36 -8.37
C LEU A 291 9.60 -8.55 -7.88
N PHE A 292 10.54 -7.77 -8.41
CA PHE A 292 11.96 -7.86 -8.03
C PHE A 292 12.69 -6.55 -8.35
N ILE A 293 13.89 -6.38 -7.81
CA ILE A 293 14.74 -5.22 -8.08
C ILE A 293 15.70 -5.53 -9.22
N GLN A 294 15.72 -4.68 -10.25
CA GLN A 294 16.54 -4.86 -11.43
C GLN A 294 17.23 -3.56 -11.85
N CYS A 295 18.57 -3.57 -11.96
CA CYS A 295 19.32 -2.44 -12.48
C CYS A 295 19.12 -2.29 -14.01
N GLU A 296 19.45 -1.12 -14.56
CA GLU A 296 19.27 -0.84 -15.99
C GLU A 296 20.01 -1.83 -16.90
N LYS A 297 21.23 -2.24 -16.52
CA LYS A 297 22.03 -3.20 -17.29
C LYS A 297 21.30 -4.55 -17.40
N CYS A 298 20.92 -5.14 -16.27
CA CYS A 298 20.18 -6.40 -16.25
C CYS A 298 18.80 -6.29 -16.92
N ASN A 299 18.15 -5.12 -16.82
CA ASN A 299 16.88 -4.87 -17.50
C ASN A 299 17.03 -4.94 -19.03
N LYS A 300 18.05 -4.28 -19.58
CA LYS A 300 18.36 -4.33 -21.02
C LYS A 300 18.73 -5.75 -21.46
N GLU A 301 19.57 -6.44 -20.71
CA GLU A 301 20.02 -7.81 -21.03
C GLU A 301 18.88 -8.82 -21.03
N LEU A 302 17.96 -8.73 -20.08
CA LEU A 302 16.87 -9.67 -19.87
C LEU A 302 15.48 -9.18 -20.31
N ASN A 303 15.40 -8.04 -20.99
CA ASN A 303 14.15 -7.42 -21.44
C ASN A 303 13.10 -7.32 -20.31
N GLY A 304 13.51 -6.86 -19.12
CA GLY A 304 12.64 -6.74 -17.95
C GLY A 304 12.19 -8.08 -17.35
N CYS A 305 12.84 -9.18 -17.69
CA CYS A 305 12.53 -10.50 -17.13
C CYS A 305 13.47 -10.85 -15.97
N CYS A 306 12.97 -11.65 -15.02
CA CYS A 306 13.72 -12.06 -13.83
C CYS A 306 14.76 -13.18 -14.11
N SER A 307 14.77 -13.76 -15.29
CA SER A 307 15.71 -14.83 -15.71
C SER A 307 15.71 -15.03 -17.22
N ASN A 308 16.72 -15.73 -17.74
CA ASN A 308 16.75 -16.14 -19.14
C ASN A 308 15.55 -17.05 -19.51
N ALA A 309 15.14 -17.93 -18.62
CA ALA A 309 13.96 -18.76 -18.84
C ALA A 309 12.68 -17.91 -19.03
N CYS A 310 12.52 -16.87 -18.21
CA CYS A 310 11.40 -15.94 -18.37
C CYS A 310 11.51 -15.11 -19.63
N LYS A 311 12.71 -14.63 -20.00
CA LYS A 311 12.96 -13.94 -21.26
C LYS A 311 12.56 -14.79 -22.46
N ASN A 312 13.02 -16.04 -22.52
CA ASN A 312 12.68 -16.97 -23.60
C ASN A 312 11.18 -17.23 -23.67
N THR A 313 10.52 -17.45 -22.52
CA THR A 313 9.07 -17.64 -22.46
C THR A 313 8.30 -16.40 -22.94
N SER A 314 8.76 -15.20 -22.63
CA SER A 314 8.10 -13.96 -23.02
C SER A 314 8.14 -13.70 -24.53
N MET A 315 9.12 -14.30 -25.24
CA MET A 315 9.28 -14.21 -26.69
C MET A 315 8.42 -15.22 -27.46
N LEU A 316 7.81 -16.20 -26.79
CA LEU A 316 6.96 -17.19 -27.45
C LEU A 316 5.65 -16.56 -27.96
N PRO A 317 5.05 -17.12 -29.01
CA PRO A 317 3.71 -16.73 -29.46
C PRO A 317 2.68 -16.78 -28.32
N ILE A 318 1.70 -15.90 -28.36
CA ILE A 318 0.66 -15.73 -27.32
C ILE A 318 0.00 -17.05 -26.91
N GLU A 319 -0.29 -17.92 -27.91
CA GLU A 319 -0.95 -19.21 -27.66
C GLU A 319 -0.06 -20.18 -26.82
N LEU A 320 1.24 -20.19 -27.07
CA LEU A 320 2.17 -21.00 -26.28
C LEU A 320 2.37 -20.41 -24.87
N ARG A 321 2.39 -19.07 -24.73
CA ARG A 321 2.42 -18.42 -23.41
C ARG A 321 1.18 -18.74 -22.58
N LYS A 322 -0.01 -18.74 -23.18
CA LYS A 322 -1.26 -19.14 -22.51
C LYS A 322 -1.24 -20.59 -22.03
N LYS A 323 -0.67 -21.53 -22.82
CA LYS A 323 -0.49 -22.94 -22.41
C LYS A 323 0.45 -23.05 -21.21
N ALA A 324 1.59 -22.35 -21.22
CA ALA A 324 2.54 -22.30 -20.10
C ALA A 324 1.90 -21.78 -18.80
N ARG A 325 0.97 -20.81 -18.90
CA ARG A 325 0.22 -20.26 -17.76
C ARG A 325 -0.74 -21.29 -17.11
N LYS A 326 -1.41 -22.11 -17.92
CA LYS A 326 -2.36 -23.13 -17.42
C LYS A 326 -1.67 -24.27 -16.64
N GLY A 327 -0.39 -24.54 -16.90
CA GLY A 327 0.38 -25.61 -16.25
C GLY A 327 0.98 -25.23 -14.89
N ARG A 328 1.02 -23.95 -14.50
CA ARG A 328 1.55 -23.50 -13.21
C ARG A 328 0.45 -23.50 -12.15
N LYS A 329 0.51 -24.43 -11.19
CA LYS A 329 -0.24 -24.32 -9.93
C LYS A 329 0.20 -22.98 -9.26
N LYS A 330 -0.77 -22.17 -8.85
CA LYS A 330 -0.48 -21.03 -7.99
C LYS A 330 0.31 -21.55 -6.78
N LYS A 331 1.53 -21.04 -6.57
CA LYS A 331 2.18 -21.18 -5.28
C LYS A 331 1.27 -20.43 -4.29
N SER A 332 0.67 -21.20 -3.40
CA SER A 332 -0.17 -20.74 -2.29
C SER A 332 0.69 -20.01 -1.29
#